data_243ae2d102c215245799b5887e1dbb09
#
_entry.id   243ae2d102c215245799b5887e1dbb09
#
_cell.length_a   1.000
_cell.length_b   1.000
_cell.length_c   1.000
_cell.angle_alpha   90.00
_cell.angle_beta   90.00
_cell.angle_gamma   90.00
#
_symmetry.space_group_name_H-M   'P 1'
#
loop_
_entity.id
_entity.type
_entity.pdbx_description
1 polymer ?
#
loop_
_entity_poly.entity_id
_entity_poly.type
_entity_poly.pdbx_seq_one_letter_code
_entity_poly.pdbx_strand_id
1 'polypeptide(L)'
;MTEAEKQYIDLYAEASEAIKEHSAEVMNAVRDRAFEDFRRQGFPTRKVERYKYTDMEKIFAPNYGLNINRIEFPVDPYAAFRCDVPNLSTLLYFVVNDAFYEKRLPNVQPEEGVVIGSLRKAAEEHPELIARYYARIAKTEEDAITALNTMLAQDGLFIYVPKNVQMEKCVQIINILRADVSMMVNRR
;
A
#
# COMPACT_ATOMS: atom_id res chain seq x y z
N MET A 1 6.17 -13.18 21.82
CA MET A 1 5.74 -11.85 21.36
C MET A 1 6.77 -10.83 21.82
N THR A 2 7.38 -10.15 20.91
CA THR A 2 8.41 -9.13 21.19
C THR A 2 7.75 -7.76 21.40
N GLU A 3 8.51 -6.77 21.92
CA GLU A 3 7.99 -5.39 22.08
C GLU A 3 7.62 -4.76 20.70
N ALA A 4 8.39 -5.06 19.66
CA ALA A 4 8.08 -4.61 18.31
C ALA A 4 6.76 -5.20 17.78
N GLU A 5 6.53 -6.49 17.99
CA GLU A 5 5.26 -7.13 17.64
C GLU A 5 4.08 -6.53 18.39
N LYS A 6 4.24 -6.35 19.70
CA LYS A 6 3.22 -5.77 20.58
C LYS A 6 2.81 -4.38 20.12
N GLN A 7 3.78 -3.53 19.73
CA GLN A 7 3.53 -2.18 19.24
C GLN A 7 2.52 -2.16 18.08
N TYR A 8 2.65 -3.06 17.10
CA TYR A 8 1.73 -3.10 15.95
C TYR A 8 0.40 -3.79 16.26
N ILE A 9 0.40 -4.73 17.18
CA ILE A 9 -0.82 -5.37 17.68
C ILE A 9 -1.67 -4.36 18.43
N ASP A 10 -1.07 -3.62 19.37
CA ASP A 10 -1.74 -2.58 20.14
C ASP A 10 -2.21 -1.44 19.22
N LEU A 11 -1.37 -0.99 18.27
CA LEU A 11 -1.74 0.01 17.28
C LEU A 11 -3.00 -0.37 16.51
N TYR A 12 -3.08 -1.60 16.00
CA TYR A 12 -4.25 -2.05 15.27
C TYR A 12 -5.48 -2.20 16.18
N ALA A 13 -5.30 -2.74 17.38
CA ALA A 13 -6.40 -2.88 18.34
C ALA A 13 -7.02 -1.53 18.73
N GLU A 14 -6.20 -0.49 18.85
CA GLU A 14 -6.66 0.86 19.20
C GLU A 14 -7.22 1.64 18.00
N ALA A 15 -6.66 1.44 16.80
CA ALA A 15 -6.96 2.26 15.62
C ALA A 15 -7.77 1.54 14.53
N SER A 16 -8.21 0.29 14.75
CA SER A 16 -8.87 -0.53 13.73
C SER A 16 -10.09 0.13 13.11
N GLU A 17 -10.93 0.80 13.90
CA GLU A 17 -12.12 1.48 13.41
C GLU A 17 -11.74 2.66 12.49
N ALA A 18 -10.77 3.49 12.88
CA ALA A 18 -10.30 4.60 12.06
C ALA A 18 -9.64 4.10 10.76
N ILE A 19 -8.91 2.98 10.80
CA ILE A 19 -8.33 2.34 9.62
C ILE A 19 -9.44 1.86 8.68
N LYS A 20 -10.49 1.24 9.21
CA LYS A 20 -11.63 0.72 8.44
C LYS A 20 -12.46 1.85 7.83
N GLU A 21 -12.68 2.94 8.57
CA GLU A 21 -13.40 4.12 8.10
C GLU A 21 -12.75 4.77 6.88
N HIS A 22 -11.42 4.79 6.83
CA HIS A 22 -10.65 5.39 5.74
C HIS A 22 -10.27 4.40 4.62
N SER A 23 -10.97 3.26 4.54
CA SER A 23 -10.72 2.20 3.57
C SER A 23 -12.02 1.65 2.99
N ALA A 24 -11.94 0.87 1.92
CA ALA A 24 -13.10 0.24 1.31
C ALA A 24 -13.50 -1.07 2.02
N GLU A 25 -14.80 -1.39 2.00
CA GLU A 25 -15.36 -2.59 2.66
C GLU A 25 -14.70 -3.90 2.22
N VAL A 26 -14.44 -4.06 0.93
CA VAL A 26 -13.78 -5.25 0.39
C VAL A 26 -12.34 -5.41 0.92
N MET A 27 -11.65 -4.32 1.21
CA MET A 27 -10.33 -4.34 1.86
C MET A 27 -10.48 -4.66 3.35
N ASN A 28 -11.52 -4.15 4.00
CA ASN A 28 -11.80 -4.38 5.41
C ASN A 28 -12.15 -5.85 5.70
N ALA A 29 -12.81 -6.52 4.78
CA ALA A 29 -13.24 -7.91 4.93
C ALA A 29 -12.09 -8.91 5.22
N VAL A 30 -10.85 -8.56 4.90
CA VAL A 30 -9.68 -9.43 5.13
C VAL A 30 -8.77 -8.96 6.26
N ARG A 31 -9.03 -7.77 6.86
CA ARG A 31 -8.13 -7.17 7.86
C ARG A 31 -8.05 -7.94 9.16
N ASP A 32 -9.19 -8.32 9.71
CA ASP A 32 -9.21 -9.00 11.01
C ASP A 32 -8.52 -10.37 10.91
N ARG A 33 -8.66 -11.07 9.77
CA ARG A 33 -7.87 -12.27 9.50
C ARG A 33 -6.38 -11.96 9.39
N ALA A 34 -6.00 -10.90 8.69
CA ALA A 34 -4.60 -10.50 8.57
C ALA A 34 -3.99 -10.14 9.93
N PHE A 35 -4.76 -9.47 10.80
CA PHE A 35 -4.36 -9.19 12.18
C PHE A 35 -4.08 -10.46 12.97
N GLU A 36 -4.99 -11.45 12.93
CA GLU A 36 -4.80 -12.73 13.61
C GLU A 36 -3.61 -13.51 13.03
N ASP A 37 -3.41 -13.47 11.72
CA ASP A 37 -2.26 -14.08 11.07
C ASP A 37 -0.95 -13.43 11.52
N PHE A 38 -0.88 -12.10 11.61
CA PHE A 38 0.29 -11.39 12.13
C PHE A 38 0.54 -11.73 13.61
N ARG A 39 -0.51 -11.69 14.43
CA ARG A 39 -0.44 -12.01 15.86
C ARG A 39 0.09 -13.43 16.13
N ARG A 40 -0.31 -14.38 15.29
CA ARG A 40 0.12 -15.77 15.35
C ARG A 40 1.56 -15.98 14.89
N GLN A 41 1.97 -15.30 13.81
CA GLN A 41 3.28 -15.50 13.19
C GLN A 41 4.39 -14.70 13.86
N GLY A 42 4.09 -13.47 14.29
CA GLY A 42 5.12 -12.51 14.71
C GLY A 42 6.07 -12.10 13.58
N PHE A 43 7.08 -11.30 13.88
CA PHE A 43 8.09 -10.96 12.87
C PHE A 43 8.94 -12.17 12.46
N PRO A 44 9.19 -12.36 11.15
CA PRO A 44 10.02 -13.47 10.70
C PRO A 44 11.47 -13.30 11.18
N THR A 45 12.02 -14.38 11.69
CA THR A 45 13.42 -14.41 12.11
C THR A 45 14.34 -14.67 10.91
N ARG A 46 15.64 -14.45 11.08
CA ARG A 46 16.67 -14.79 10.07
C ARG A 46 16.76 -16.28 9.74
N LYS A 47 16.06 -17.16 10.46
CA LYS A 47 15.95 -18.59 10.13
C LYS A 47 15.03 -18.83 8.91
N VAL A 48 14.15 -17.89 8.62
CA VAL A 48 13.33 -17.93 7.42
C VAL A 48 14.16 -17.48 6.23
N GLU A 49 14.33 -18.33 5.21
CA GLU A 49 15.28 -18.10 4.09
C GLU A 49 15.06 -16.75 3.40
N ARG A 50 13.81 -16.34 3.19
CA ARG A 50 13.45 -15.02 2.61
C ARG A 50 14.02 -13.84 3.40
N TYR A 51 14.17 -13.98 4.72
CA TYR A 51 14.59 -12.92 5.64
C TYR A 51 15.99 -13.14 6.23
N LYS A 52 16.75 -14.09 5.72
CA LYS A 52 18.07 -14.52 6.22
C LYS A 52 19.05 -13.36 6.45
N TYR A 53 19.03 -12.35 5.60
CA TYR A 53 19.92 -11.20 5.67
C TYR A 53 19.26 -9.96 6.25
N THR A 54 18.01 -10.06 6.71
CA THR A 54 17.21 -8.93 7.16
C THR A 54 16.66 -9.21 8.56
N ASP A 55 16.98 -8.33 9.49
CA ASP A 55 16.46 -8.40 10.87
C ASP A 55 15.15 -7.58 10.93
N MET A 56 14.03 -8.26 10.71
CA MET A 56 12.72 -7.60 10.63
C MET A 56 12.33 -7.01 11.99
N GLU A 57 12.57 -7.70 13.07
CA GLU A 57 12.27 -7.19 14.41
C GLU A 57 13.02 -5.87 14.68
N LYS A 58 14.31 -5.82 14.37
CA LYS A 58 15.12 -4.61 14.53
C LYS A 58 14.66 -3.46 13.63
N ILE A 59 14.22 -3.76 12.40
CA ILE A 59 13.70 -2.76 11.47
C ILE A 59 12.41 -2.15 12.00
N PHE A 60 11.53 -2.96 12.55
CA PHE A 60 10.22 -2.52 13.04
C PHE A 60 10.18 -2.15 14.54
N ALA A 61 11.31 -2.24 15.25
CA ALA A 61 11.40 -1.82 16.66
C ALA A 61 11.16 -0.32 16.90
N PRO A 62 11.65 0.61 16.03
CA PRO A 62 11.34 2.02 16.22
C PRO A 62 9.84 2.31 16.03
N ASN A 63 9.30 3.23 16.82
CA ASN A 63 7.93 3.70 16.60
C ASN A 63 7.90 4.63 15.39
N TYR A 64 7.48 4.09 14.27
CA TYR A 64 7.23 4.86 13.07
C TYR A 64 5.79 5.39 13.12
N GLY A 65 5.60 6.69 13.03
CA GLY A 65 4.26 7.26 12.91
C GLY A 65 3.55 6.80 11.64
N LEU A 66 2.27 6.44 11.75
CA LEU A 66 1.38 6.13 10.63
C LEU A 66 0.35 7.22 10.44
N ASN A 67 0.02 7.56 9.20
CA ASN A 67 -1.02 8.51 8.86
C ASN A 67 -2.42 7.86 8.87
N ILE A 68 -2.83 7.31 10.02
CA ILE A 68 -4.10 6.57 10.15
C ILE A 68 -5.29 7.46 9.79
N ASN A 69 -5.27 8.72 10.20
CA ASN A 69 -6.35 9.69 9.95
C ASN A 69 -6.30 10.32 8.54
N ARG A 70 -5.44 9.83 7.66
CA ARG A 70 -5.34 10.28 6.26
C ARG A 70 -5.16 11.79 6.11
N ILE A 71 -4.38 12.40 7.01
CA ILE A 71 -4.07 13.84 6.95
C ILE A 71 -3.35 14.12 5.64
N GLU A 72 -3.89 15.07 4.87
CA GLU A 72 -3.28 15.52 3.62
C GLU A 72 -2.02 16.34 3.87
N PHE A 73 -0.98 16.05 3.12
CA PHE A 73 0.25 16.83 3.13
C PHE A 73 0.29 17.77 1.92
N PRO A 74 0.65 19.05 2.10
CA PRO A 74 0.71 20.03 1.03
C PRO A 74 1.97 19.80 0.18
N VAL A 75 1.96 18.76 -0.64
CA VAL A 75 3.04 18.44 -1.57
C VAL A 75 2.51 18.46 -2.99
N ASP A 76 3.16 19.19 -3.89
CA ASP A 76 3.03 18.96 -5.32
C ASP A 76 4.18 18.04 -5.77
N PRO A 77 3.90 16.74 -5.97
CA PRO A 77 4.91 15.77 -6.35
C PRO A 77 5.51 16.06 -7.72
N TYR A 78 4.77 16.69 -8.63
CA TYR A 78 5.27 17.06 -9.95
C TYR A 78 6.28 18.23 -9.91
N ALA A 79 6.18 19.09 -8.89
CA ALA A 79 7.17 20.15 -8.66
C ALA A 79 8.41 19.62 -7.96
N ALA A 80 8.26 18.63 -7.07
CA ALA A 80 9.34 18.07 -6.28
C ALA A 80 10.17 17.03 -7.04
N PHE A 81 9.51 16.27 -7.95
CA PHE A 81 10.17 15.20 -8.70
C PHE A 81 10.61 15.67 -10.09
N ARG A 82 11.88 15.45 -10.38
CA ARG A 82 12.45 15.63 -11.72
C ARG A 82 13.08 14.32 -12.16
N CYS A 83 12.68 13.84 -13.32
CA CYS A 83 13.32 12.70 -13.95
C CYS A 83 14.38 13.19 -14.93
N ASP A 84 15.63 12.86 -14.67
CA ASP A 84 16.75 13.22 -15.53
C ASP A 84 17.02 12.19 -16.65
N VAL A 85 16.10 11.23 -16.86
CA VAL A 85 16.21 10.26 -17.95
C VAL A 85 15.69 10.89 -19.23
N PRO A 86 16.58 11.22 -20.18
CA PRO A 86 16.17 11.84 -21.44
C PRO A 86 15.27 10.90 -22.26
N ASN A 87 14.24 11.48 -22.89
CA ASN A 87 13.36 10.79 -23.85
C ASN A 87 12.52 9.64 -23.29
N LEU A 88 12.39 9.49 -21.98
CA LEU A 88 11.49 8.52 -21.41
C LEU A 88 10.06 9.08 -21.37
N SER A 89 9.23 8.72 -22.35
CA SER A 89 7.82 9.03 -22.32
C SER A 89 7.08 8.01 -21.49
N THR A 90 6.70 8.37 -20.26
CA THR A 90 5.99 7.48 -19.33
C THR A 90 4.66 8.10 -18.90
N LEU A 91 3.74 7.24 -18.45
CA LEU A 91 2.59 7.64 -17.66
C LEU A 91 3.05 7.74 -16.22
N LEU A 92 3.28 8.97 -15.74
CA LEU A 92 3.86 9.24 -14.43
C LEU A 92 2.77 9.44 -13.37
N TYR A 93 2.80 8.61 -12.34
CA TYR A 93 1.90 8.67 -11.20
C TYR A 93 2.67 8.74 -9.89
N PHE A 94 2.02 9.25 -8.86
CA PHE A 94 2.60 9.41 -7.53
C PHE A 94 1.76 8.74 -6.46
N VAL A 95 2.44 8.14 -5.49
CA VAL A 95 1.90 7.76 -4.20
C VAL A 95 2.61 8.62 -3.16
N VAL A 96 1.87 9.46 -2.46
CA VAL A 96 2.40 10.33 -1.41
C VAL A 96 2.02 9.74 -0.06
N ASN A 97 3.02 9.37 0.70
CA ASN A 97 2.87 8.57 1.91
C ASN A 97 2.13 7.26 1.59
N ASP A 98 0.89 7.13 1.98
CA ASP A 98 0.05 5.93 1.82
C ASP A 98 -1.12 6.14 0.83
N ALA A 99 -1.19 7.30 0.17
CA ALA A 99 -2.29 7.67 -0.70
C ALA A 99 -1.85 7.86 -2.16
N PHE A 100 -2.65 7.37 -3.08
CA PHE A 100 -2.52 7.72 -4.49
C PHE A 100 -2.82 9.22 -4.69
N TYR A 101 -1.95 9.91 -5.43
CA TYR A 101 -2.08 11.36 -5.64
C TYR A 101 -2.99 11.65 -6.83
N GLU A 102 -4.20 12.15 -6.56
CA GLU A 102 -5.24 12.38 -7.55
C GLU A 102 -5.39 13.83 -8.00
N LYS A 103 -4.78 14.80 -7.28
CA LYS A 103 -4.98 16.23 -7.57
C LYS A 103 -4.48 16.65 -8.96
N ARG A 104 -3.56 15.87 -9.54
CA ARG A 104 -3.06 16.06 -10.89
C ARG A 104 -2.67 14.69 -11.46
N LEU A 105 -3.25 14.33 -12.58
CA LEU A 105 -2.95 13.13 -13.33
C LEU A 105 -2.17 13.47 -14.60
N PRO A 106 -1.51 12.49 -15.24
CA PRO A 106 -0.86 12.70 -16.53
C PRO A 106 -1.83 13.28 -17.58
N ASN A 107 -1.34 14.19 -18.40
CA ASN A 107 -2.15 14.77 -19.49
C ASN A 107 -2.48 13.74 -20.58
N VAL A 108 -1.67 12.69 -20.69
CA VAL A 108 -1.91 11.57 -21.61
C VAL A 108 -2.70 10.52 -20.85
N GLN A 109 -3.85 10.16 -21.40
CA GLN A 109 -4.66 9.07 -20.86
C GLN A 109 -4.08 7.72 -21.28
N PRO A 110 -4.23 6.68 -20.44
CA PRO A 110 -3.96 5.32 -20.86
C PRO A 110 -4.95 4.86 -21.93
N GLU A 111 -4.72 3.70 -22.51
CA GLU A 111 -5.56 3.07 -23.50
C GLU A 111 -6.99 2.83 -22.96
N GLU A 112 -7.98 2.75 -23.85
CA GLU A 112 -9.38 2.60 -23.47
C GLU A 112 -9.61 1.37 -22.59
N GLY A 113 -10.32 1.58 -21.49
CA GLY A 113 -10.64 0.55 -20.50
C GLY A 113 -9.52 0.26 -19.47
N VAL A 114 -8.32 0.86 -19.64
CA VAL A 114 -7.28 0.79 -18.61
C VAL A 114 -7.63 1.73 -17.47
N VAL A 115 -7.52 1.23 -16.24
CA VAL A 115 -7.74 2.02 -15.01
C VAL A 115 -6.44 2.09 -14.22
N ILE A 116 -5.99 3.30 -13.91
CA ILE A 116 -4.83 3.54 -13.04
C ILE A 116 -5.26 4.58 -12.00
N GLY A 117 -5.20 4.21 -10.73
CA GLY A 117 -5.71 5.10 -9.68
C GLY A 117 -5.54 4.58 -8.27
N SER A 118 -6.30 5.17 -7.35
CA SER A 118 -6.40 4.76 -5.95
C SER A 118 -7.01 3.36 -5.85
N LEU A 119 -6.34 2.49 -5.08
CA LEU A 119 -6.87 1.16 -4.77
C LEU A 119 -8.17 1.27 -3.97
N ARG A 120 -8.25 2.21 -3.03
CA ARG A 120 -9.47 2.43 -2.22
C ARG A 120 -10.65 2.79 -3.11
N LYS A 121 -10.48 3.77 -4.01
CA LYS A 121 -11.54 4.15 -4.96
C LYS A 121 -11.93 2.99 -5.89
N ALA A 122 -10.95 2.28 -6.44
CA ALA A 122 -11.22 1.12 -7.27
C ALA A 122 -11.98 0.02 -6.49
N ALA A 123 -11.70 -0.12 -5.19
CA ALA A 123 -12.40 -1.06 -4.33
C ALA A 123 -13.84 -0.63 -4.00
N GLU A 124 -14.13 0.66 -3.98
CA GLU A 124 -15.47 1.22 -3.85
C GLU A 124 -16.29 1.11 -5.15
N GLU A 125 -15.65 1.40 -6.28
CA GLU A 125 -16.28 1.44 -7.62
C GLU A 125 -16.42 0.05 -8.26
N HIS A 126 -15.47 -0.85 -7.98
CA HIS A 126 -15.35 -2.18 -8.57
C HIS A 126 -15.10 -3.28 -7.52
N PRO A 127 -15.95 -3.39 -6.47
CA PRO A 127 -15.69 -4.28 -5.33
C PRO A 127 -15.52 -5.75 -5.72
N GLU A 128 -16.28 -6.23 -6.72
CA GLU A 128 -16.18 -7.63 -7.18
C GLU A 128 -14.85 -7.93 -7.87
N LEU A 129 -14.32 -6.97 -8.64
CA LEU A 129 -13.01 -7.09 -9.28
C LEU A 129 -11.90 -7.14 -8.23
N ILE A 130 -11.95 -6.23 -7.26
CA ILE A 130 -10.96 -6.20 -6.18
C ILE A 130 -11.04 -7.46 -5.32
N ALA A 131 -12.23 -7.90 -4.91
CA ALA A 131 -12.42 -9.12 -4.10
C ALA A 131 -11.86 -10.39 -4.76
N ARG A 132 -11.79 -10.41 -6.08
CA ARG A 132 -11.23 -11.55 -6.84
C ARG A 132 -9.73 -11.69 -6.66
N TYR A 133 -8.99 -10.59 -6.46
CA TYR A 133 -7.52 -10.57 -6.48
C TYR A 133 -6.89 -10.08 -5.17
N TYR A 134 -7.57 -9.20 -4.43
CA TYR A 134 -7.03 -8.61 -3.21
C TYR A 134 -6.76 -9.68 -2.14
N ALA A 135 -5.55 -9.69 -1.60
CA ALA A 135 -5.04 -10.65 -0.63
C ALA A 135 -5.14 -12.14 -1.07
N ARG A 136 -5.23 -12.42 -2.39
CA ARG A 136 -5.30 -13.79 -2.92
C ARG A 136 -3.95 -14.33 -3.39
N ILE A 137 -3.09 -13.46 -3.89
CA ILE A 137 -1.76 -13.83 -4.42
C ILE A 137 -0.74 -13.84 -3.28
N ALA A 138 -0.58 -12.69 -2.61
CA ALA A 138 0.24 -12.59 -1.41
C ALA A 138 -0.65 -12.89 -0.19
N LYS A 139 -0.52 -14.08 0.36
CA LYS A 139 -1.37 -14.59 1.41
C LYS A 139 -0.85 -14.21 2.79
N THR A 140 -1.73 -13.79 3.68
CA THR A 140 -1.40 -13.34 5.02
C THR A 140 -0.96 -14.47 5.94
N GLU A 141 -1.48 -15.68 5.73
CA GLU A 141 -1.11 -16.87 6.48
C GLU A 141 0.31 -17.40 6.19
N GLU A 142 0.89 -17.00 5.05
CA GLU A 142 2.21 -17.46 4.62
C GLU A 142 3.35 -16.48 4.96
N ASP A 143 3.01 -15.21 5.24
CA ASP A 143 4.02 -14.16 5.46
C ASP A 143 3.51 -13.06 6.40
N ALA A 144 4.17 -12.90 7.53
CA ALA A 144 3.80 -11.93 8.54
C ALA A 144 3.91 -10.47 8.08
N ILE A 145 4.85 -10.15 7.17
CA ILE A 145 4.97 -8.79 6.61
C ILE A 145 3.81 -8.50 5.65
N THR A 146 3.37 -9.51 4.91
CA THR A 146 2.14 -9.42 4.11
C THR A 146 0.92 -9.23 5.01
N ALA A 147 0.85 -9.92 6.15
CA ALA A 147 -0.22 -9.77 7.13
C ALA A 147 -0.22 -8.36 7.74
N LEU A 148 0.95 -7.87 8.20
CA LEU A 148 1.14 -6.51 8.72
C LEU A 148 0.71 -5.44 7.70
N ASN A 149 1.14 -5.58 6.44
CA ASN A 149 0.72 -4.68 5.37
C ASN A 149 -0.80 -4.71 5.15
N THR A 150 -1.40 -5.91 5.08
CA THR A 150 -2.83 -6.06 4.81
C THR A 150 -3.70 -5.50 5.93
N MET A 151 -3.29 -5.64 7.18
CA MET A 151 -4.06 -5.10 8.31
C MET A 151 -4.00 -3.57 8.40
N LEU A 152 -2.90 -2.93 7.95
CA LEU A 152 -2.69 -1.49 8.09
C LEU A 152 -2.95 -0.67 6.82
N ALA A 153 -2.87 -1.25 5.62
CA ALA A 153 -3.02 -0.51 4.37
C ALA A 153 -4.45 0.02 4.20
N GLN A 154 -4.59 1.32 4.00
CA GLN A 154 -5.88 1.99 3.77
C GLN A 154 -6.10 2.33 2.30
N ASP A 155 -5.02 2.45 1.53
CA ASP A 155 -5.05 2.76 0.10
C ASP A 155 -3.82 2.14 -0.58
N GLY A 156 -3.61 2.49 -1.82
CA GLY A 156 -2.48 2.07 -2.62
C GLY A 156 -2.69 2.40 -4.09
N LEU A 157 -1.95 1.68 -4.91
CA LEU A 157 -2.06 1.81 -6.35
C LEU A 157 -2.90 0.66 -6.92
N PHE A 158 -3.82 1.00 -7.78
CA PHE A 158 -4.57 0.06 -8.60
C PHE A 158 -4.24 0.26 -10.07
N ILE A 159 -3.91 -0.83 -10.77
CA ILE A 159 -3.75 -0.85 -12.22
C ILE A 159 -4.55 -2.03 -12.76
N TYR A 160 -5.47 -1.73 -13.66
CA TYR A 160 -6.23 -2.74 -14.39
C TYR A 160 -6.05 -2.54 -15.89
N VAL A 161 -5.63 -3.58 -16.56
CA VAL A 161 -5.51 -3.63 -18.02
C VAL A 161 -6.48 -4.70 -18.52
N PRO A 162 -7.48 -4.32 -19.33
CA PRO A 162 -8.45 -5.28 -19.86
C PRO A 162 -7.80 -6.35 -20.75
N LYS A 163 -8.50 -7.47 -20.90
CA LYS A 163 -8.06 -8.52 -21.82
C LYS A 163 -7.90 -7.97 -23.25
N ASN A 164 -6.81 -8.35 -23.92
CA ASN A 164 -6.44 -7.94 -25.26
C ASN A 164 -6.08 -6.44 -25.43
N VAL A 165 -5.92 -5.69 -24.35
CA VAL A 165 -5.39 -4.33 -24.38
C VAL A 165 -3.88 -4.38 -24.12
N GLN A 166 -3.12 -3.68 -24.95
CA GLN A 166 -1.68 -3.53 -24.81
C GLN A 166 -1.36 -2.07 -24.54
N MET A 167 -0.70 -1.81 -23.43
CA MET A 167 -0.23 -0.45 -23.10
C MET A 167 1.00 -0.10 -23.93
N GLU A 168 0.95 1.03 -24.63
CA GLU A 168 2.07 1.53 -25.44
C GLU A 168 3.13 2.21 -24.57
N LYS A 169 2.71 2.87 -23.49
CA LYS A 169 3.59 3.62 -22.61
C LYS A 169 3.86 2.88 -21.30
N CYS A 170 5.09 2.96 -20.85
CA CYS A 170 5.45 2.49 -19.51
C CYS A 170 4.74 3.30 -18.44
N VAL A 171 4.27 2.64 -17.39
CA VAL A 171 3.75 3.28 -16.18
C VAL A 171 4.90 3.47 -15.21
N GLN A 172 5.16 4.71 -14.84
CA GLN A 172 6.15 5.07 -13.83
C GLN A 172 5.45 5.52 -12.56
N ILE A 173 5.77 4.86 -11.45
CA ILE A 173 5.17 5.15 -10.14
C ILE A 173 6.27 5.61 -9.21
N ILE A 174 6.12 6.82 -8.69
CA ILE A 174 7.03 7.42 -7.72
C ILE A 174 6.36 7.44 -6.35
N ASN A 175 7.01 6.82 -5.38
CA ASN A 175 6.57 6.91 -3.98
C ASN A 175 7.35 8.03 -3.29
N ILE A 176 6.62 8.95 -2.67
CA ILE A 176 7.17 10.05 -1.90
C ILE A 176 6.77 9.85 -0.44
N LEU A 177 7.78 9.69 0.41
CA LEU A 177 7.59 9.71 1.86
C LEU A 177 7.88 11.12 2.38
N ARG A 178 6.87 11.77 2.95
CA ARG A 178 7.00 13.11 3.51
C ARG A 178 7.23 13.05 5.02
N ALA A 179 8.03 14.00 5.54
CA ALA A 179 8.78 13.96 6.78
C ALA A 179 8.04 13.79 8.12
N ASP A 180 6.72 13.96 8.18
CA ASP A 180 5.99 13.90 9.47
C ASP A 180 5.52 12.48 9.84
N VAL A 181 5.69 11.53 8.91
CA VAL A 181 5.48 10.10 9.13
C VAL A 181 6.68 9.34 8.59
N SER A 182 7.21 8.44 9.38
CA SER A 182 8.43 7.69 9.03
C SER A 182 8.13 6.34 8.37
N MET A 183 6.88 5.92 8.35
CA MET A 183 6.43 4.69 7.71
C MET A 183 5.21 4.95 6.83
N MET A 184 5.23 4.34 5.66
CA MET A 184 4.15 4.36 4.70
C MET A 184 3.68 2.92 4.46
N VAL A 185 2.35 2.71 4.52
CA VAL A 185 1.73 1.41 4.27
C VAL A 185 0.74 1.55 3.12
N ASN A 186 1.07 0.95 2.00
CA ASN A 186 0.18 0.90 0.84
C ASN A 186 0.23 -0.47 0.18
N ARG A 187 -0.76 -0.77 -0.66
CA ARG A 187 -0.88 -2.02 -1.41
C ARG A 187 -0.87 -1.74 -2.92
N ARG A 188 -0.35 -2.70 -3.67
CA ARG A 188 -0.34 -2.67 -5.14
C ARG A 188 -0.80 -4.01 -5.70
#